data_9984ad0aed7e67a135b4b20d2b0d26f5
#
_entry.id   9984ad0aed7e67a135b4b20d2b0d26f5
#
_cell.length_a   1.000
_cell.length_b   1.000
_cell.length_c   1.000
_cell.angle_alpha   90.00
_cell.angle_beta   90.00
_cell.angle_gamma   90.00
#
_symmetry.space_group_name_H-M   'P 1'
#
loop_
_entity.id
_entity.type
_entity.pdbx_description
1 polymer ?
#
loop_
_entity_poly.entity_id
_entity_poly.type
_entity_poly.pdbx_seq_one_letter_code
_entity_poly.pdbx_strand_id
1 'polypeptide(L)'
;MFWESRHSVIANADRQSVWEFVTNIDNLARIEGDGLESMSLDGPFQTGTRGATKMRGQEPMHWRLADVEPPERATYEMELSGAVVRFGWTYEALSDGRTRLTQHIVLEGPGAEAYVPFMDEHFAGNVPKDMEKLAEEVARYAAGR
;
A
#
# COMPACT_ATOMS: atom_id res chain seq x y z
N MET A 1 -4.24 -10.03 17.12
CA MET A 1 -3.91 -10.16 15.69
C MET A 1 -4.49 -11.47 15.18
N PHE A 2 -5.14 -11.45 14.04
CA PHE A 2 -5.80 -12.63 13.51
C PHE A 2 -5.15 -13.16 12.23
N TRP A 3 -4.68 -12.27 11.36
CA TRP A 3 -4.03 -12.63 10.12
C TRP A 3 -2.98 -11.59 9.81
N GLU A 4 -1.83 -12.00 9.31
CA GLU A 4 -0.81 -11.05 8.89
C GLU A 4 0.03 -11.59 7.75
N SER A 5 0.59 -10.67 6.97
CA SER A 5 1.52 -10.96 5.90
C SER A 5 2.61 -9.89 5.93
N ARG A 6 3.84 -10.30 5.72
CA ARG A 6 4.98 -9.38 5.63
C ARG A 6 5.85 -9.78 4.46
N HIS A 7 6.18 -8.81 3.62
CA HIS A 7 7.05 -9.05 2.47
C HIS A 7 7.88 -7.81 2.18
N SER A 8 9.11 -8.03 1.69
CA SER A 8 10.02 -6.95 1.36
C SER A 8 10.58 -7.13 -0.04
N VAL A 9 10.84 -6.00 -0.72
CA VAL A 9 11.57 -5.96 -2.00
C VAL A 9 12.57 -4.82 -1.94
N ILE A 10 13.58 -4.87 -2.80
CA ILE A 10 14.54 -3.79 -2.91
C ILE A 10 14.33 -3.10 -4.26
N ALA A 11 14.14 -1.79 -4.23
CA ALA A 11 13.98 -0.98 -5.44
C ALA A 11 15.30 -0.25 -5.74
N ASN A 12 15.64 -0.17 -7.02
CA ASN A 12 16.81 0.56 -7.48
C ASN A 12 16.49 2.05 -7.58
N ALA A 13 16.25 2.67 -6.43
CA ALA A 13 15.87 4.07 -6.31
C ALA A 13 16.17 4.54 -4.89
N ASP A 14 16.49 5.81 -4.74
CA ASP A 14 16.70 6.40 -3.42
C ASP A 14 15.37 6.58 -2.68
N ARG A 15 15.42 6.68 -1.36
CA ARG A 15 14.22 6.73 -0.52
C ARG A 15 13.33 7.93 -0.85
N GLN A 16 13.90 9.08 -1.16
CA GLN A 16 13.12 10.25 -1.51
C GLN A 16 12.34 10.05 -2.81
N SER A 17 12.95 9.43 -3.82
CA SER A 17 12.27 9.11 -5.07
C SER A 17 11.14 8.10 -4.85
N VAL A 18 11.38 7.11 -4.00
CA VAL A 18 10.34 6.15 -3.62
C VAL A 18 9.17 6.88 -2.98
N TRP A 19 9.44 7.75 -2.01
CA TRP A 19 8.39 8.49 -1.31
C TRP A 19 7.57 9.36 -2.27
N GLU A 20 8.24 10.09 -3.15
CA GLU A 20 7.54 10.92 -4.14
C GLU A 20 6.63 10.12 -5.04
N PHE A 21 7.09 8.94 -5.44
CA PHE A 21 6.28 8.07 -6.31
C PHE A 21 5.06 7.50 -5.58
N VAL A 22 5.27 6.90 -4.40
CA VAL A 22 4.20 6.17 -3.70
C VAL A 22 3.18 7.09 -3.03
N THR A 23 3.51 8.36 -2.81
CA THR A 23 2.56 9.31 -2.22
C THR A 23 1.73 10.05 -3.28
N ASN A 24 2.01 9.82 -4.56
CA ASN A 24 1.20 10.35 -5.66
C ASN A 24 0.16 9.30 -6.04
N ILE A 25 -1.10 9.59 -5.70
CA ILE A 25 -2.19 8.63 -5.90
C ILE A 25 -2.41 8.27 -7.36
N ASP A 26 -2.06 9.15 -8.29
CA ASP A 26 -2.18 8.87 -9.72
C ASP A 26 -1.23 7.75 -10.15
N ASN A 27 -0.05 7.68 -9.53
CA ASN A 27 0.88 6.59 -9.78
C ASN A 27 0.33 5.25 -9.28
N LEU A 28 -0.26 5.25 -8.10
CA LEU A 28 -0.85 4.05 -7.52
C LEU A 28 -2.04 3.57 -8.36
N ALA A 29 -2.89 4.49 -8.80
CA ALA A 29 -4.02 4.18 -9.64
C ALA A 29 -3.58 3.54 -10.96
N ARG A 30 -2.50 4.04 -11.57
CA ARG A 30 -1.97 3.48 -12.82
C ARG A 30 -1.46 2.05 -12.63
N ILE A 31 -0.83 1.75 -11.50
CA ILE A 31 -0.31 0.42 -11.20
C ILE A 31 -1.44 -0.59 -11.01
N GLU A 32 -2.56 -0.18 -10.41
CA GLU A 32 -3.73 -1.05 -10.24
C GLU A 32 -4.32 -1.52 -11.58
N GLY A 33 -4.20 -0.70 -12.61
CA GLY A 33 -4.58 -1.09 -13.96
C GLY A 33 -6.08 -1.07 -14.24
N ASP A 34 -6.51 -1.96 -15.16
CA ASP A 34 -7.86 -1.92 -15.72
C ASP A 34 -8.98 -2.27 -14.76
N GLY A 35 -8.67 -2.95 -13.66
CA GLY A 35 -9.67 -3.30 -12.65
C GLY A 35 -10.12 -2.11 -11.82
N LEU A 36 -9.36 -1.03 -11.83
CA LEU A 36 -9.65 0.15 -11.02
C LEU A 36 -10.54 1.12 -11.80
N GLU A 37 -11.64 1.56 -11.17
CA GLU A 37 -12.48 2.61 -11.73
C GLU A 37 -12.00 4.00 -11.27
N SER A 38 -11.70 4.15 -9.98
CA SER A 38 -11.19 5.42 -9.45
C SER A 38 -10.46 5.21 -8.12
N MET A 39 -9.56 6.13 -7.82
CA MET A 39 -8.89 6.22 -6.53
C MET A 39 -8.77 7.71 -6.18
N SER A 40 -9.13 8.08 -4.97
CA SER A 40 -9.16 9.48 -4.55
C SER A 40 -8.55 9.66 -3.17
N LEU A 41 -8.07 10.88 -2.93
CA LEU A 41 -7.50 11.28 -1.64
C LEU A 41 -8.09 12.66 -1.30
N ASP A 42 -8.64 12.80 -0.11
CA ASP A 42 -9.41 13.99 0.29
C ASP A 42 -8.55 15.12 0.86
N GLY A 43 -7.27 15.14 0.52
CA GLY A 43 -6.36 16.16 1.01
C GLY A 43 -4.91 15.76 0.80
N PRO A 44 -3.96 16.42 1.47
CA PRO A 44 -2.55 16.05 1.35
C PRO A 44 -2.28 14.67 1.94
N PHE A 45 -1.20 14.05 1.49
CA PHE A 45 -0.80 12.73 1.97
C PHE A 45 -0.17 12.86 3.35
N GLN A 46 -1.03 12.83 4.38
CA GLN A 46 -0.61 13.00 5.77
C GLN A 46 -1.54 12.22 6.70
N THR A 47 -1.11 12.04 7.94
CA THR A 47 -1.91 11.33 8.94
C THR A 47 -3.29 11.96 9.08
N GLY A 48 -4.32 11.12 9.02
CA GLY A 48 -5.72 11.52 9.16
C GLY A 48 -6.46 11.73 7.86
N THR A 49 -5.76 11.89 6.74
CA THR A 49 -6.44 12.11 5.45
C THR A 49 -7.15 10.83 5.01
N ARG A 50 -8.38 11.00 4.53
CA ARG A 50 -9.21 9.90 4.06
C ARG A 50 -9.07 9.72 2.56
N GLY A 51 -9.30 8.50 2.10
CA GLY A 51 -9.30 8.19 0.68
C GLY A 51 -10.32 7.12 0.35
N ALA A 52 -10.46 6.84 -0.92
CA ALA A 52 -11.36 5.81 -1.41
C ALA A 52 -10.80 5.15 -2.65
N THR A 53 -11.05 3.84 -2.76
CA THR A 53 -10.69 3.05 -3.93
C THR A 53 -11.95 2.38 -4.45
N LYS A 54 -12.26 2.59 -5.72
CA LYS A 54 -13.41 1.95 -6.36
C LYS A 54 -12.93 1.03 -7.47
N MET A 55 -13.15 -0.26 -7.27
CA MET A 55 -12.90 -1.26 -8.31
C MET A 55 -14.16 -1.41 -9.16
N ARG A 56 -13.98 -1.77 -10.44
CA ARG A 56 -15.11 -1.93 -11.36
C ARG A 56 -16.08 -2.98 -10.86
N GLY A 57 -17.37 -2.63 -10.82
CA GLY A 57 -18.42 -3.53 -10.38
C GLY A 57 -18.51 -3.76 -8.88
N GLN A 58 -17.76 -3.01 -8.09
CA GLN A 58 -17.76 -3.13 -6.64
C GLN A 58 -18.10 -1.80 -5.98
N GLU A 59 -18.54 -1.86 -4.72
CA GLU A 59 -18.76 -0.67 -3.92
C GLU A 59 -17.43 -0.01 -3.58
N PRO A 60 -17.40 1.32 -3.40
CA PRO A 60 -16.16 1.99 -2.99
C PRO A 60 -15.65 1.48 -1.64
N MET A 61 -14.36 1.31 -1.53
CA MET A 61 -13.69 0.97 -0.28
C MET A 61 -13.08 2.25 0.29
N HIS A 62 -13.50 2.61 1.50
CA HIS A 62 -13.02 3.81 2.18
C HIS A 62 -11.91 3.45 3.15
N TRP A 63 -10.85 4.25 3.14
CA TRP A 63 -9.69 4.04 4.02
C TRP A 63 -9.18 5.40 4.49
N ARG A 64 -8.27 5.38 5.45
CA ARG A 64 -7.62 6.58 5.94
C ARG A 64 -6.12 6.33 6.13
N LEU A 65 -5.35 7.39 6.09
CA LEU A 65 -3.94 7.33 6.43
C LEU A 65 -3.84 7.41 7.95
N ALA A 66 -3.54 6.27 8.58
CA ALA A 66 -3.49 6.17 10.03
C ALA A 66 -2.18 6.71 10.60
N ASP A 67 -1.09 6.59 9.82
CA ASP A 67 0.23 7.06 10.24
C ASP A 67 1.05 7.38 8.99
N VAL A 68 1.59 8.59 8.93
CA VAL A 68 2.45 9.03 7.83
C VAL A 68 3.65 9.75 8.40
N GLU A 69 4.84 9.21 8.17
CA GLU A 69 6.13 9.80 8.58
C GLU A 69 7.04 9.88 7.37
N PRO A 70 7.04 11.03 6.65
CA PRO A 70 7.89 11.15 5.46
C PRO A 70 9.38 11.13 5.81
N PRO A 71 10.21 10.50 5.04
CA PRO A 71 9.93 9.58 3.93
C PRO A 71 10.01 8.11 4.36
N GLU A 72 9.74 7.82 5.64
CA GLU A 72 10.02 6.52 6.27
C GLU A 72 8.89 5.52 6.19
N ARG A 73 7.64 5.97 6.40
CA ARG A 73 6.53 5.02 6.48
C ARG A 73 5.17 5.67 6.23
N ALA A 74 4.23 4.82 5.82
CA ALA A 74 2.83 5.20 5.68
C ALA A 74 1.96 3.98 5.96
N THR A 75 0.89 4.16 6.73
CA THR A 75 -0.06 3.09 7.05
C THR A 75 -1.45 3.49 6.58
N TYR A 76 -2.06 2.63 5.76
CA TYR A 76 -3.45 2.76 5.34
C TYR A 76 -4.30 1.87 6.24
N GLU A 77 -5.42 2.39 6.70
CA GLU A 77 -6.32 1.65 7.58
C GLU A 77 -7.72 1.62 6.98
N MET A 78 -8.31 0.42 6.90
CA MET A 78 -9.65 0.22 6.38
C MET A 78 -10.48 -0.49 7.43
N GLU A 79 -11.62 0.10 7.79
CA GLU A 79 -12.56 -0.52 8.71
C GLU A 79 -13.48 -1.47 7.95
N LEU A 80 -13.65 -2.65 8.50
CA LEU A 80 -14.56 -3.68 8.00
C LEU A 80 -15.63 -3.93 9.07
N SER A 81 -16.64 -4.71 8.75
CA SER A 81 -17.64 -5.07 9.76
C SER A 81 -17.02 -5.99 10.81
N GLY A 82 -16.81 -5.47 12.01
CA GLY A 82 -16.23 -6.21 13.12
C GLY A 82 -14.71 -6.42 13.05
N ALA A 83 -14.02 -5.75 12.13
CA ALA A 83 -12.58 -5.94 11.96
C ALA A 83 -11.93 -4.70 11.38
N VAL A 84 -10.60 -4.66 11.44
CA VAL A 84 -9.79 -3.60 10.83
C VAL A 84 -8.64 -4.25 10.09
N VAL A 85 -8.35 -3.78 8.89
CA VAL A 85 -7.16 -4.17 8.15
C VAL A 85 -6.25 -2.96 8.01
N ARG A 86 -4.94 -3.17 8.27
CA ARG A 86 -3.91 -2.13 8.12
C ARG A 86 -2.88 -2.59 7.12
N PHE A 87 -2.56 -1.71 6.17
CA PHE A 87 -1.51 -1.93 5.19
C PHE A 87 -0.38 -0.98 5.56
N GLY A 88 0.61 -1.49 6.26
CA GLY A 88 1.76 -0.70 6.71
C GLY A 88 2.92 -0.81 5.73
N TRP A 89 3.42 0.34 5.27
CA TRP A 89 4.58 0.42 4.39
C TRP A 89 5.73 1.09 5.09
N THR A 90 6.92 0.50 4.99
CA THR A 90 8.15 1.13 5.45
C THR A 90 9.16 1.20 4.32
N TYR A 91 9.97 2.26 4.31
CA TYR A 91 10.95 2.54 3.26
C TYR A 91 12.29 2.80 3.92
N GLU A 92 13.19 1.82 3.80
CA GLU A 92 14.50 1.86 4.45
C GLU A 92 15.61 2.17 3.45
N ALA A 93 16.34 3.26 3.70
CA ALA A 93 17.48 3.61 2.87
C ALA A 93 18.62 2.63 3.14
N LEU A 94 19.14 2.01 2.07
CA LEU A 94 20.24 1.07 2.16
C LEU A 94 21.58 1.81 1.91
N SER A 95 22.67 1.20 2.36
CA SER A 95 23.99 1.82 2.26
C SER A 95 24.46 2.05 0.82
N ASP A 96 23.90 1.31 -0.14
CA ASP A 96 24.26 1.45 -1.57
C ASP A 96 23.35 2.41 -2.34
N GLY A 97 22.50 3.15 -1.63
CA GLY A 97 21.59 4.12 -2.26
C GLY A 97 20.28 3.57 -2.74
N ARG A 98 20.07 2.26 -2.60
CA ARG A 98 18.78 1.64 -2.92
C ARG A 98 17.86 1.71 -1.71
N THR A 99 16.61 1.30 -1.88
CA THR A 99 15.60 1.34 -0.83
C THR A 99 14.94 -0.01 -0.66
N ARG A 100 14.82 -0.47 0.58
CA ARG A 100 14.01 -1.64 0.90
C ARG A 100 12.59 -1.18 1.21
N LEU A 101 11.62 -1.71 0.44
CA LEU A 101 10.21 -1.49 0.68
C LEU A 101 9.68 -2.72 1.41
N THR A 102 9.01 -2.50 2.54
CA THR A 102 8.38 -3.59 3.30
C THR A 102 6.90 -3.29 3.44
N GLN A 103 6.05 -4.25 3.09
CA GLN A 103 4.62 -4.18 3.35
C GLN A 103 4.27 -5.16 4.46
N HIS A 104 3.60 -4.67 5.48
CA HIS A 104 3.09 -5.47 6.58
C HIS A 104 1.58 -5.29 6.64
N ILE A 105 0.85 -6.34 6.32
CA ILE A 105 -0.62 -6.32 6.34
C ILE A 105 -1.09 -7.04 7.59
N VAL A 106 -1.96 -6.40 8.37
CA VAL A 106 -2.49 -6.95 9.62
C VAL A 106 -4.01 -6.85 9.59
N LEU A 107 -4.67 -7.96 9.85
CA LEU A 107 -6.12 -8.03 10.03
C LEU A 107 -6.40 -8.41 11.47
N GLU A 108 -7.21 -7.62 12.17
CA GLU A 108 -7.55 -7.90 13.57
C GLU A 108 -8.97 -7.44 13.90
N GLY A 109 -9.50 -7.91 15.03
CA GLY A 109 -10.82 -7.59 15.51
C GLY A 109 -11.67 -8.82 15.77
N PRO A 110 -12.80 -8.68 16.50
CA PRO A 110 -13.64 -9.83 16.86
C PRO A 110 -14.26 -10.56 15.65
N GLY A 111 -14.49 -9.84 14.54
CA GLY A 111 -15.04 -10.44 13.32
C GLY A 111 -14.00 -10.77 12.26
N ALA A 112 -12.70 -10.70 12.60
CA ALA A 112 -11.62 -10.86 11.62
C ALA A 112 -11.62 -12.23 10.94
N GLU A 113 -12.03 -13.29 11.65
CA GLU A 113 -12.01 -14.65 11.10
C GLU A 113 -12.78 -14.77 9.79
N ALA A 114 -13.87 -14.03 9.66
CA ALA A 114 -14.71 -14.08 8.46
C ALA A 114 -13.98 -13.57 7.21
N TYR A 115 -12.96 -12.76 7.39
CA TYR A 115 -12.22 -12.15 6.28
C TYR A 115 -10.95 -12.90 5.89
N VAL A 116 -10.56 -13.92 6.66
CA VAL A 116 -9.32 -14.67 6.40
C VAL A 116 -9.30 -15.31 5.02
N PRO A 117 -10.38 -15.98 4.53
CA PRO A 117 -10.35 -16.52 3.18
C PRO A 117 -10.13 -15.47 2.11
N PHE A 118 -10.73 -14.29 2.27
CA PHE A 118 -10.53 -13.17 1.35
C PHE A 118 -9.05 -12.71 1.36
N MET A 119 -8.46 -12.59 2.55
CA MET A 119 -7.05 -12.18 2.67
C MET A 119 -6.12 -13.21 2.04
N ASP A 120 -6.38 -14.50 2.25
CA ASP A 120 -5.57 -15.55 1.65
C ASP A 120 -5.68 -15.56 0.13
N GLU A 121 -6.88 -15.36 -0.40
CA GLU A 121 -7.11 -15.36 -1.84
C GLU A 121 -6.50 -14.14 -2.54
N HIS A 122 -6.69 -12.96 -1.98
CA HIS A 122 -6.35 -11.70 -2.66
C HIS A 122 -4.97 -11.15 -2.31
N PHE A 123 -4.41 -11.51 -1.17
CA PHE A 123 -3.14 -10.93 -0.73
C PHE A 123 -2.00 -11.94 -0.61
N ALA A 124 -2.19 -13.05 0.07
CA ALA A 124 -1.10 -13.96 0.41
C ALA A 124 -0.28 -14.41 -0.80
N GLY A 125 -0.95 -14.73 -1.91
CA GLY A 125 -0.28 -15.19 -3.12
C GLY A 125 0.17 -14.08 -4.07
N ASN A 126 -0.40 -12.89 -3.95
CA ASN A 126 -0.19 -11.81 -4.91
C ASN A 126 0.80 -10.74 -4.42
N VAL A 127 1.00 -10.61 -3.12
CA VAL A 127 1.85 -9.57 -2.55
C VAL A 127 3.27 -9.56 -3.12
N PRO A 128 4.00 -10.70 -3.21
CA PRO A 128 5.35 -10.66 -3.74
C PRO A 128 5.41 -10.13 -5.18
N LYS A 129 4.50 -10.58 -6.02
CA LYS A 129 4.44 -10.17 -7.43
C LYS A 129 4.08 -8.69 -7.57
N ASP A 130 3.11 -8.23 -6.79
CA ASP A 130 2.67 -6.83 -6.82
C ASP A 130 3.77 -5.90 -6.32
N MET A 131 4.52 -6.32 -5.32
CA MET A 131 5.63 -5.53 -4.79
C MET A 131 6.81 -5.47 -5.76
N GLU A 132 7.08 -6.55 -6.50
CA GLU A 132 8.10 -6.54 -7.55
C GLU A 132 7.73 -5.54 -8.65
N LYS A 133 6.46 -5.52 -9.05
CA LYS A 133 5.98 -4.56 -10.04
C LYS A 133 6.13 -3.13 -9.54
N LEU A 134 5.79 -2.88 -8.29
CA LEU A 134 5.96 -1.57 -7.68
C LEU A 134 7.43 -1.14 -7.68
N ALA A 135 8.34 -2.04 -7.30
CA ALA A 135 9.77 -1.74 -7.28
C ALA A 135 10.28 -1.39 -8.68
N GLU A 136 9.81 -2.08 -9.72
CA GLU A 136 10.17 -1.77 -11.11
C GLU A 136 9.67 -0.40 -11.54
N GLU A 137 8.43 -0.06 -11.20
CA GLU A 137 7.85 1.24 -11.56
C GLU A 137 8.54 2.39 -10.83
N VAL A 138 8.87 2.20 -9.56
CA VAL A 138 9.63 3.18 -8.79
C VAL A 138 11.02 3.41 -9.40
N ALA A 139 11.69 2.34 -9.80
CA ALA A 139 13.00 2.43 -10.43
C ALA A 139 12.95 3.21 -11.75
N ARG A 140 11.92 2.99 -12.57
CA ARG A 140 11.72 3.76 -13.80
C ARG A 140 11.49 5.24 -13.53
N TYR A 141 10.69 5.55 -12.52
CA TYR A 141 10.44 6.92 -12.11
C TYR A 141 11.74 7.60 -11.70
N ALA A 142 12.53 6.95 -10.86
CA ALA A 142 13.81 7.51 -10.38
C ALA A 142 14.81 7.72 -11.51
N ALA A 143 14.85 6.80 -12.49
CA ALA A 143 15.76 6.89 -13.64
C ALA A 143 15.40 8.04 -14.58
N GLY A 144 14.12 8.43 -14.61
CA GLY A 144 13.64 9.51 -15.48
C GLY A 144 13.73 10.90 -14.89
N ARG A 145 14.24 11.04 -13.68
CA ARG A 145 14.31 12.32 -12.98
C ARG A 145 15.53 13.13 -13.35
#